data_33375ad284ec3f455118b43623b13e91
#
_entry.id   33375ad284ec3f455118b43623b13e91
#
_cell.length_a   1.000
_cell.length_b   1.000
_cell.length_c   1.000
_cell.angle_alpha   90.00
_cell.angle_beta   90.00
_cell.angle_gamma   90.00
#
_symmetry.space_group_name_H-M   'P 1'
#
loop_
_entity.id
_entity.type
_entity.pdbx_description
1 polymer ?
#
loop_
_entity_poly.entity_id
_entity_poly.type
_entity_poly.pdbx_seq_one_letter_code
_entity_poly.pdbx_strand_id
1 'polypeptide(L)'
;MDVLIPRHLGERAEKRRGVTGGTTIAAPASQHALDRSETVEVQAGSASGRVNRPTVLGSLIGKAGALTIIHDPLRHRHIDDFLTLASVVRASDLRGVTYKPAERDHLANMLGRLANEPQLMEQVPEGAEGVERLRISLN
;
A
#
# COMPACT_ATOMS: atom_id res chain seq x y z
N MET A 1 -9.93 10.35 -12.05
CA MET A 1 -8.81 9.88 -11.19
C MET A 1 -9.09 10.38 -9.78
N ASP A 2 -9.26 9.47 -8.85
CA ASP A 2 -9.47 9.82 -7.45
C ASP A 2 -8.14 10.13 -6.78
N VAL A 3 -8.15 11.07 -5.84
CA VAL A 3 -6.96 11.44 -5.08
C VAL A 3 -7.11 10.87 -3.67
N LEU A 4 -6.24 9.94 -3.32
CA LEU A 4 -6.18 9.41 -1.97
C LEU A 4 -5.43 10.40 -1.06
N ILE A 5 -6.02 10.69 0.09
CA ILE A 5 -5.41 11.54 1.10
C ILE A 5 -5.34 10.80 2.45
N PRO A 6 -4.38 11.16 3.32
CA PRO A 6 -4.36 10.68 4.69
C PRO A 6 -5.63 11.07 5.43
N ARG A 7 -6.09 10.20 6.33
CA ARG A 7 -7.11 10.57 7.32
C ARG A 7 -6.56 11.67 8.23
N HIS A 8 -7.45 12.48 8.77
CA HIS A 8 -7.12 13.55 9.73
C HIS A 8 -6.47 14.82 9.15
N LEU A 9 -6.48 15.01 7.84
CA LEU A 9 -6.10 16.30 7.23
C LEU A 9 -7.14 17.39 7.40
N GLY A 10 -8.31 17.05 7.95
CA GLY A 10 -9.42 17.94 8.21
C GLY A 10 -10.32 18.17 6.99
N GLU A 11 -11.49 18.70 7.29
CA GLU A 11 -12.60 18.88 6.34
C GLU A 11 -12.24 19.66 5.08
N ARG A 12 -11.31 20.62 5.18
CA ARG A 12 -10.86 21.42 4.04
C ARG A 12 -10.10 20.58 3.01
N ALA A 13 -9.33 19.58 3.45
CA ALA A 13 -8.63 18.67 2.56
C ALA A 13 -9.58 17.65 1.93
N GLU A 14 -10.55 17.16 2.70
CA GLU A 14 -11.55 16.21 2.24
C GLU A 14 -12.51 16.80 1.20
N LYS A 15 -12.77 18.13 1.26
CA LYS A 15 -13.60 18.84 0.28
C LYS A 15 -12.84 19.25 -0.99
N ARG A 16 -11.52 19.07 -1.07
CA ARG A 16 -10.78 19.38 -2.29
C ARG A 16 -11.13 18.41 -3.40
N ARG A 17 -11.22 18.94 -4.60
CA ARG A 17 -11.39 18.12 -5.81
C ARG A 17 -10.03 17.96 -6.50
N GLY A 18 -9.79 16.78 -7.04
CA GLY A 18 -8.65 16.54 -7.91
C GLY A 18 -8.73 17.31 -9.21
N VAL A 19 -7.66 17.35 -9.98
CA VAL A 19 -7.53 18.09 -11.24
C VAL A 19 -8.64 17.74 -12.25
N THR A 20 -9.15 16.51 -12.20
CA THR A 20 -10.25 16.03 -13.06
C THR A 20 -11.64 16.19 -12.43
N GLY A 21 -11.77 16.94 -11.33
CA GLY A 21 -13.03 17.12 -10.61
C GLY A 21 -13.45 15.94 -9.71
N GLY A 22 -12.68 14.86 -9.68
CA GLY A 22 -12.90 13.72 -8.78
C GLY A 22 -12.76 14.11 -7.30
N THR A 23 -13.45 13.38 -6.43
CA THR A 23 -13.39 13.59 -4.98
C THR A 23 -12.08 13.10 -4.40
N THR A 24 -11.66 13.70 -3.29
CA THR A 24 -10.60 13.14 -2.46
C THR A 24 -11.18 12.07 -1.54
N ILE A 25 -10.44 10.98 -1.37
CA ILE A 25 -10.84 9.84 -0.53
C ILE A 25 -9.82 9.72 0.60
N ALA A 26 -10.28 9.88 1.83
CA ALA A 26 -9.47 9.65 3.03
C ALA A 26 -9.28 8.15 3.25
N ALA A 27 -8.11 7.63 2.91
CA ALA A 27 -7.82 6.21 3.00
C ALA A 27 -6.96 5.88 4.25
N PRO A 28 -7.25 4.74 4.93
CA PRO A 28 -6.39 4.22 5.99
C PRO A 28 -4.99 3.96 5.45
N ALA A 29 -3.98 4.14 6.31
CA ALA A 29 -2.57 3.91 5.99
C ALA A 29 -1.98 4.76 4.85
N SER A 30 -2.72 5.68 4.22
CA SER A 30 -2.16 6.59 3.20
C SER A 30 -1.00 7.42 3.75
N GLN A 31 -1.04 7.85 5.02
CA GLN A 31 0.07 8.56 5.64
C GLN A 31 1.32 7.68 5.72
N HIS A 32 1.16 6.40 6.09
CA HIS A 32 2.29 5.46 6.15
C HIS A 32 2.91 5.24 4.77
N ALA A 33 2.09 5.18 3.71
CA ALA A 33 2.58 5.08 2.35
C ALA A 33 3.38 6.32 1.93
N LEU A 34 2.92 7.52 2.32
CA LEU A 34 3.64 8.79 2.07
C LEU A 34 4.94 8.90 2.89
N ASP A 35 4.92 8.50 4.16
CA ASP A 35 6.11 8.50 5.03
C ASP A 35 7.22 7.58 4.49
N ARG A 36 6.84 6.58 3.68
CA ARG A 36 7.74 5.63 3.01
C ARG A 36 7.80 5.89 1.50
N SER A 37 7.83 7.16 1.10
CA SER A 37 7.98 7.54 -0.30
C SER A 37 9.44 7.81 -0.67
N GLU A 38 9.71 7.67 -1.95
CA GLU A 38 10.98 8.00 -2.59
C GLU A 38 10.75 8.94 -3.76
N THR A 39 11.74 9.78 -4.06
CA THR A 39 11.72 10.64 -5.24
C THR A 39 12.37 9.89 -6.40
N VAL A 40 11.65 9.76 -7.51
CA VAL A 40 12.15 9.16 -8.75
C VAL A 40 12.13 10.17 -9.89
N GLU A 41 13.10 10.06 -10.77
CA GLU A 41 13.09 10.79 -12.03
C GLU A 41 12.17 10.08 -13.03
N VAL A 42 11.35 10.85 -13.71
CA VAL A 42 10.44 10.34 -14.74
C VAL A 42 10.66 11.10 -16.03
N GLN A 43 10.53 10.39 -17.14
CA GLN A 43 10.61 10.96 -18.48
C GLN A 43 9.30 10.68 -19.22
N ALA A 44 8.75 11.73 -19.84
CA ALA A 44 7.55 11.63 -20.66
C ALA A 44 7.84 12.35 -22.00
N GLY A 45 8.15 11.58 -23.02
CA GLY A 45 8.63 12.13 -24.30
C GLY A 45 9.97 12.86 -24.11
N SER A 46 10.02 14.16 -24.47
CA SER A 46 11.18 15.02 -24.28
C SER A 46 11.22 15.73 -22.92
N ALA A 47 10.15 15.66 -22.13
CA ALA A 47 10.08 16.27 -20.81
C ALA A 47 10.60 15.30 -19.73
N SER A 48 11.39 15.82 -18.80
CA SER A 48 11.82 15.09 -17.61
C SER A 48 11.38 15.83 -16.36
N GLY A 49 11.16 15.09 -15.29
CA GLY A 49 10.72 15.64 -14.00
C GLY A 49 10.96 14.68 -12.85
N ARG A 50 10.61 15.13 -11.65
CA ARG A 50 10.73 14.32 -10.42
C ARG A 50 9.37 14.15 -9.80
N VAL A 51 9.04 12.92 -9.41
CA VAL A 51 7.81 12.60 -8.70
C VAL A 51 8.13 11.82 -7.43
N ASN A 52 7.32 12.02 -6.40
CA ASN A 52 7.37 11.18 -5.22
C ASN A 52 6.39 10.03 -5.40
N ARG A 53 6.86 8.82 -5.16
CA ARG A 53 6.04 7.61 -5.15
C ARG A 53 6.26 6.83 -3.85
N PRO A 54 5.27 6.10 -3.34
CA PRO A 54 5.51 5.16 -2.26
C PRO A 54 6.56 4.11 -2.69
N THR A 55 7.42 3.72 -1.76
CA THR A 55 8.25 2.52 -1.94
C THR A 55 7.35 1.28 -2.04
N VAL A 56 7.90 0.13 -2.45
CA VAL A 56 7.16 -1.14 -2.46
C VAL A 56 6.58 -1.44 -1.07
N LEU A 57 7.38 -1.25 -0.02
CA LEU A 57 6.92 -1.45 1.36
C LEU A 57 5.82 -0.45 1.75
N GLY A 58 5.95 0.83 1.39
CA GLY A 58 4.91 1.83 1.61
C GLY A 58 3.59 1.47 0.93
N SER A 59 3.67 0.95 -0.30
CA SER A 59 2.52 0.49 -1.07
C SER A 59 1.86 -0.75 -0.42
N LEU A 60 2.65 -1.72 0.05
CA LEU A 60 2.16 -2.89 0.77
C LEU A 60 1.40 -2.49 2.05
N ILE A 61 1.96 -1.58 2.85
CA ILE A 61 1.31 -1.06 4.06
C ILE A 61 0.00 -0.34 3.69
N GLY A 62 0.00 0.44 2.62
CA GLY A 62 -1.19 1.12 2.12
C GLY A 62 -2.31 0.15 1.74
N LYS A 63 -1.99 -0.94 1.02
CA LYS A 63 -2.96 -1.98 0.63
C LYS A 63 -3.45 -2.77 1.83
N ALA A 64 -2.57 -3.12 2.76
CA ALA A 64 -2.94 -3.78 4.00
C ALA A 64 -3.88 -2.91 4.86
N GLY A 65 -3.62 -1.61 4.95
CA GLY A 65 -4.50 -0.67 5.66
C GLY A 65 -5.85 -0.48 4.96
N ALA A 66 -5.88 -0.45 3.62
CA ALA A 66 -7.12 -0.34 2.86
C ALA A 66 -8.06 -1.53 3.10
N LEU A 67 -7.53 -2.70 3.42
CA LEU A 67 -8.33 -3.88 3.78
C LEU A 67 -9.24 -3.64 5.00
N THR A 68 -8.93 -2.66 5.84
CA THR A 68 -9.76 -2.30 7.01
C THR A 68 -11.03 -1.52 6.65
N ILE A 69 -11.21 -1.11 5.40
CA ILE A 69 -12.41 -0.40 4.94
C ILE A 69 -13.54 -1.42 4.78
N ILE A 70 -14.45 -1.47 5.77
CA ILE A 70 -15.50 -2.49 5.86
C ILE A 70 -16.49 -2.39 4.69
N HIS A 71 -16.82 -1.18 4.24
CA HIS A 71 -17.85 -0.92 3.22
C HIS A 71 -17.28 -0.82 1.79
N ASP A 72 -16.04 -1.23 1.56
CA ASP A 72 -15.49 -1.29 0.21
C ASP A 72 -15.97 -2.55 -0.51
N PRO A 73 -16.83 -2.43 -1.54
CA PRO A 73 -17.34 -3.58 -2.29
C PRO A 73 -16.23 -4.27 -3.11
N LEU A 74 -15.11 -3.59 -3.34
CA LEU A 74 -13.96 -4.09 -4.09
C LEU A 74 -12.79 -4.47 -3.16
N ARG A 75 -13.08 -4.75 -1.91
CA ARG A 75 -12.10 -5.05 -0.86
C ARG A 75 -11.11 -6.18 -1.24
N HIS A 76 -11.57 -7.18 -2.00
CA HIS A 76 -10.71 -8.26 -2.50
C HIS A 76 -9.57 -7.75 -3.39
N ARG A 77 -9.76 -6.67 -4.16
CA ARG A 77 -8.71 -6.08 -4.99
C ARG A 77 -7.49 -5.64 -4.19
N HIS A 78 -7.69 -5.24 -2.93
CA HIS A 78 -6.56 -4.87 -2.08
C HIS A 78 -5.67 -6.06 -1.74
N ILE A 79 -6.23 -7.26 -1.72
CA ILE A 79 -5.48 -8.51 -1.51
C ILE A 79 -4.69 -8.84 -2.77
N ASP A 80 -5.33 -8.79 -3.94
CA ASP A 80 -4.69 -9.07 -5.23
C ASP A 80 -3.54 -8.08 -5.48
N ASP A 81 -3.79 -6.80 -5.24
CA ASP A 81 -2.77 -5.74 -5.34
C ASP A 81 -1.63 -5.96 -4.32
N PHE A 82 -1.94 -6.39 -3.10
CA PHE A 82 -0.94 -6.70 -2.08
C PHE A 82 -0.06 -7.88 -2.52
N LEU A 83 -0.64 -8.95 -3.02
CA LEU A 83 0.08 -10.12 -3.52
C LEU A 83 0.96 -9.77 -4.73
N THR A 84 0.43 -8.96 -5.65
CA THR A 84 1.19 -8.45 -6.79
C THR A 84 2.39 -7.61 -6.33
N LEU A 85 2.23 -6.75 -5.34
CA LEU A 85 3.35 -6.00 -4.75
C LEU A 85 4.32 -6.91 -4.00
N ALA A 86 3.81 -7.95 -3.32
CA ALA A 86 4.64 -8.92 -2.63
C ALA A 86 5.53 -9.70 -3.61
N SER A 87 5.08 -9.96 -4.85
CA SER A 87 5.89 -10.67 -5.85
C SER A 87 7.17 -9.93 -6.25
N VAL A 88 7.20 -8.60 -6.07
CA VAL A 88 8.38 -7.77 -6.42
C VAL A 88 9.18 -7.31 -5.21
N VAL A 89 8.73 -7.56 -3.97
CA VAL A 89 9.47 -7.17 -2.76
C VAL A 89 10.73 -8.00 -2.60
N ARG A 90 11.85 -7.33 -2.36
CA ARG A 90 13.17 -7.96 -2.18
C ARG A 90 13.55 -7.95 -0.71
N ALA A 91 14.44 -8.86 -0.33
CA ALA A 91 15.00 -8.89 1.03
C ALA A 91 15.73 -7.56 1.39
N SER A 92 16.32 -6.89 0.38
CA SER A 92 16.93 -5.56 0.55
C SER A 92 15.93 -4.49 0.97
N ASP A 93 14.68 -4.57 0.51
CA ASP A 93 13.62 -3.58 0.78
C ASP A 93 13.12 -3.67 2.23
N LEU A 94 13.39 -4.81 2.89
CA LEU A 94 12.96 -5.12 4.25
C LEU A 94 14.12 -5.09 5.27
N ARG A 95 15.37 -5.02 4.79
CA ARG A 95 16.54 -5.10 5.68
C ARG A 95 16.64 -3.87 6.56
N GLY A 96 16.68 -4.08 7.88
CA GLY A 96 16.85 -3.00 8.86
C GLY A 96 15.64 -2.08 8.97
N VAL A 97 14.50 -2.49 8.42
CA VAL A 97 13.26 -1.72 8.52
C VAL A 97 12.75 -1.72 9.96
N THR A 98 12.48 -0.54 10.47
CA THR A 98 11.70 -0.36 11.69
C THR A 98 10.26 -0.05 11.34
N TYR A 99 9.33 -0.85 11.83
CA TYR A 99 7.90 -0.67 11.63
C TYR A 99 7.30 0.16 12.76
N LYS A 100 6.48 1.15 12.42
CA LYS A 100 5.59 1.81 13.38
C LYS A 100 4.52 0.80 13.86
N PRO A 101 3.99 0.90 15.08
CA PRO A 101 2.98 -0.05 15.59
C PRO A 101 1.81 -0.25 14.60
N ALA A 102 1.21 0.83 14.11
CA ALA A 102 0.10 0.73 13.17
C ALA A 102 0.46 0.09 11.82
N GLU A 103 1.69 0.26 11.33
CA GLU A 103 2.18 -0.41 10.13
C GLU A 103 2.29 -1.93 10.34
N ARG A 104 2.83 -2.31 11.50
CA ARG A 104 2.93 -3.71 11.92
C ARG A 104 1.54 -4.34 12.02
N ASP A 105 0.58 -3.65 12.64
CA ASP A 105 -0.79 -4.14 12.77
C ASP A 105 -1.47 -4.32 11.41
N HIS A 106 -1.33 -3.38 10.49
CA HIS A 106 -1.88 -3.51 9.14
C HIS A 106 -1.31 -4.72 8.40
N LEU A 107 0.02 -4.87 8.41
CA LEU A 107 0.68 -6.00 7.76
C LEU A 107 0.32 -7.33 8.44
N ALA A 108 0.33 -7.40 9.77
CA ALA A 108 -0.04 -8.60 10.51
C ALA A 108 -1.48 -9.05 10.21
N ASN A 109 -2.43 -8.10 10.14
CA ASN A 109 -3.82 -8.39 9.77
C ASN A 109 -3.93 -8.95 8.35
N MET A 110 -3.22 -8.37 7.37
CA MET A 110 -3.20 -8.88 6.00
C MET A 110 -2.59 -10.29 5.93
N LEU A 111 -1.43 -10.49 6.55
CA LEU A 111 -0.75 -11.79 6.58
C LEU A 111 -1.55 -12.86 7.33
N GLY A 112 -2.23 -12.48 8.41
CA GLY A 112 -3.16 -13.36 9.13
C GLY A 112 -4.33 -13.79 8.26
N ARG A 113 -4.89 -12.89 7.47
CA ARG A 113 -5.96 -13.23 6.53
C ARG A 113 -5.48 -14.20 5.46
N LEU A 114 -4.31 -13.96 4.86
CA LEU A 114 -3.73 -14.85 3.85
C LEU A 114 -3.44 -16.25 4.42
N ALA A 115 -3.06 -16.34 5.70
CA ALA A 115 -2.85 -17.63 6.38
C ALA A 115 -4.16 -18.38 6.64
N ASN A 116 -5.24 -17.65 6.92
CA ASN A 116 -6.56 -18.24 7.18
C ASN A 116 -7.34 -18.60 5.89
N GLU A 117 -7.00 -17.95 4.77
CA GLU A 117 -7.67 -18.13 3.48
C GLU A 117 -6.61 -18.45 2.39
N PRO A 118 -5.95 -19.64 2.42
CA PRO A 118 -4.82 -19.97 1.55
C PRO A 118 -5.16 -19.91 0.06
N GLN A 119 -6.43 -20.11 -0.32
CA GLN A 119 -6.91 -20.00 -1.70
C GLN A 119 -6.68 -18.59 -2.30
N LEU A 120 -6.55 -17.55 -1.48
CA LEU A 120 -6.22 -16.21 -1.94
C LEU A 120 -4.81 -16.13 -2.55
N MET A 121 -3.89 -16.95 -2.06
CA MET A 121 -2.52 -17.03 -2.60
C MET A 121 -2.48 -17.67 -3.99
N GLU A 122 -3.47 -18.50 -4.33
CA GLU A 122 -3.54 -19.19 -5.63
C GLU A 122 -3.79 -18.21 -6.77
N GLN A 123 -4.34 -17.04 -6.48
CA GLN A 123 -4.64 -16.00 -7.49
C GLN A 123 -3.37 -15.29 -7.97
N VAL A 124 -2.36 -15.16 -7.12
CA VAL A 124 -1.05 -14.57 -7.44
C VAL A 124 0.06 -15.40 -6.76
N PRO A 125 0.37 -16.59 -7.30
CA PRO A 125 1.33 -17.52 -6.69
C PRO A 125 2.73 -16.91 -6.51
N GLU A 126 3.11 -15.99 -7.39
CA GLU A 126 4.39 -15.28 -7.36
C GLU A 126 4.55 -14.41 -6.10
N GLY A 127 3.44 -14.06 -5.45
CA GLY A 127 3.45 -13.30 -4.19
C GLY A 127 3.90 -14.11 -2.97
N ALA A 128 3.90 -15.44 -3.03
CA ALA A 128 4.12 -16.32 -1.88
C ALA A 128 5.49 -16.07 -1.19
N GLU A 129 6.56 -15.96 -1.98
CA GLU A 129 7.89 -15.72 -1.44
C GLU A 129 8.00 -14.34 -0.76
N GLY A 130 7.39 -13.32 -1.35
CA GLY A 130 7.35 -11.98 -0.74
C GLY A 130 6.53 -11.92 0.54
N VAL A 131 5.43 -12.64 0.60
CA VAL A 131 4.62 -12.80 1.82
C VAL A 131 5.45 -13.43 2.92
N GLU A 132 6.25 -14.45 2.63
CA GLU A 132 7.12 -15.08 3.61
C GLU A 132 8.24 -14.15 4.06
N ARG A 133 8.87 -13.40 3.15
CA ARG A 133 9.84 -12.35 3.50
C ARG A 133 9.25 -11.30 4.45
N LEU A 134 8.02 -10.85 4.18
CA LEU A 134 7.31 -9.90 5.06
C LEU A 134 7.06 -10.51 6.43
N ARG A 135 6.64 -11.77 6.50
CA ARG A 135 6.40 -12.48 7.77
C ARG A 135 7.67 -12.55 8.61
N ILE A 136 8.81 -12.89 7.99
CA ILE A 136 10.11 -12.93 8.67
C ILE A 136 10.51 -11.54 9.16
N SER A 137 10.27 -10.49 8.38
CA SER A 137 10.67 -9.11 8.73
C SER A 137 9.86 -8.50 9.87
N LEU A 138 8.70 -9.06 10.17
CA LEU A 138 7.84 -8.61 11.27
C LEU A 138 8.18 -9.28 12.61
N ASN A 139 8.95 -10.36 12.61
CA ASN A 139 9.40 -11.06 13.83
C ASN A 139 10.69 -10.44 14.35
#